data_19e562ebeb3e955b6de50ecef4d553ec
#
_entry.id   19e562ebeb3e955b6de50ecef4d553ec
#
_cell.length_a   1.000
_cell.length_b   1.000
_cell.length_c   1.000
_cell.angle_alpha   90.00
_cell.angle_beta   90.00
_cell.angle_gamma   90.00
#
_symmetry.space_group_name_H-M   'P 1'
#
loop_
_entity.id
_entity.type
_entity.pdbx_description
1 polymer ?
#
loop_
_entity_poly.entity_id
_entity_poly.type
_entity_poly.pdbx_seq_one_letter_code
_entity_poly.pdbx_strand_id
1 'polypeptide(L)' 'MYQVSVYAVTPNLWRWELRCGGALLRCGTAYTRVAAEMDVNHVVNT' A
#
# COMPACT_ATOMS: atom_id res chain seq x y z
N MET A 1 -13.95 -8.08 -1.84
CA MET A 1 -13.63 -6.94 -0.95
C MET A 1 -12.12 -6.72 -0.91
N TYR A 2 -11.69 -5.49 -1.10
CA TYR A 2 -10.27 -5.16 -1.06
C TYR A 2 -9.81 -4.89 0.36
N GLN A 3 -8.57 -5.27 0.64
CA GLN A 3 -7.90 -4.98 1.90
C GLN A 3 -6.62 -4.21 1.59
N VAL A 4 -6.41 -3.13 2.32
CA VAL A 4 -5.23 -2.27 2.15
C VAL A 4 -4.40 -2.35 3.42
N SER A 5 -3.10 -2.57 3.27
CA SER A 5 -2.13 -2.54 4.37
C SER A 5 -1.05 -1.53 4.05
N VAL A 6 -0.68 -0.71 5.04
CA VAL A 6 0.42 0.23 4.93
C VAL A 6 1.26 0.08 6.20
N TYR A 7 2.55 -0.21 6.05
CA TYR A 7 3.42 -0.44 7.20
C TYR A 7 4.86 -0.03 6.90
N ALA A 8 5.60 0.28 7.95
CA ALA A 8 7.01 0.64 7.83
C ALA A 8 7.86 -0.62 7.69
N VAL A 9 8.66 -0.67 6.65
CA VAL A 9 9.69 -1.71 6.47
C VAL A 9 10.96 -1.29 7.23
N THR A 10 11.32 -0.02 7.10
CA THR A 10 12.35 0.65 7.89
C THR A 10 11.79 1.99 8.33
N PRO A 11 12.48 2.74 9.21
CA PRO A 11 11.98 4.07 9.59
C PRO A 11 11.78 5.02 8.41
N ASN A 12 12.46 4.78 7.29
CA ASN A 12 12.40 5.67 6.12
C ASN A 12 11.81 5.01 4.89
N LEU A 13 11.23 3.82 5.01
CA LEU A 13 10.65 3.11 3.87
C LEU A 13 9.33 2.47 4.29
N TRP A 14 8.28 2.84 3.60
CA TRP A 14 6.93 2.33 3.83
C TRP A 14 6.50 1.47 2.66
N ARG A 15 5.80 0.38 2.97
CA ARG A 15 5.26 -0.52 1.96
C ARG A 15 3.75 -0.51 2.05
N TRP A 16 3.09 -0.53 0.89
CA TRP A 16 1.66 -0.71 0.83
C TRP A 16 1.33 -1.98 0.03
N GLU A 17 0.22 -2.60 0.40
CA GLU A 17 -0.27 -3.80 -0.27
C GLU A 17 -1.76 -3.69 -0.48
N LEU A 18 -2.21 -4.12 -1.65
CA LEU A 18 -3.62 -4.23 -1.98
C LEU A 18 -3.93 -5.71 -2.20
N ARG A 19 -4.84 -6.24 -1.38
CA ARG A 19 -5.24 -7.65 -1.43
C ARG A 19 -6.73 -7.78 -1.69
N CYS A 20 -7.11 -8.90 -2.28
CA CYS A 20 -8.51 -9.27 -2.47
C CYS A 20 -8.64 -10.76 -2.21
N GLY A 21 -9.47 -11.15 -1.23
CA GLY A 21 -9.66 -12.55 -0.90
C GLY A 21 -8.38 -13.27 -0.47
N GLY A 22 -7.44 -12.55 0.14
CA GLY A 22 -6.16 -13.10 0.56
C GLY A 22 -5.08 -13.08 -0.52
N ALA A 23 -5.43 -12.79 -1.77
CA ALA A 23 -4.46 -12.72 -2.85
C ALA A 23 -3.88 -11.31 -2.96
N LEU A 24 -2.56 -11.20 -3.10
CA LEU A 24 -1.89 -9.93 -3.32
C LEU A 24 -2.10 -9.49 -4.78
N LEU A 25 -2.79 -8.38 -4.96
CA LEU A 25 -3.06 -7.83 -6.30
C LEU A 25 -1.99 -6.84 -6.73
N ARG A 26 -1.64 -5.89 -5.86
CA ARG A 26 -0.68 -4.84 -6.15
C ARG A 26 0.09 -4.51 -4.87
N CYS A 27 1.29 -4.01 -5.04
CA CYS A 27 2.10 -3.51 -3.92
C CYS A 27 3.05 -2.45 -4.42
N GLY A 28 3.61 -1.70 -3.49
CA GLY A 28 4.60 -0.68 -3.81
C GLY A 28 5.24 -0.14 -2.55
N THR A 29 6.18 0.77 -2.72
CA THR A 29 6.90 1.40 -1.62
C THR A 29 6.90 2.91 -1.78
N ALA A 30 7.06 3.60 -0.65
CA ALA A 30 7.17 5.06 -0.60
C ALA A 30 8.03 5.44 0.59
N TYR A 31 8.50 6.68 0.62
CA TYR A 31 9.42 7.12 1.67
C TYR A 31 8.72 7.64 2.92
N THR A 32 7.41 7.90 2.84
CA THR A 32 6.62 8.33 3.98
C THR A 32 5.31 7.55 4.01
N ARG A 33 4.69 7.50 5.19
CA ARG A 33 3.38 6.87 5.34
C ARG A 33 2.33 7.55 4.46
N VAL A 34 2.31 8.88 4.46
CA VAL A 34 1.33 9.64 3.68
C VAL A 34 1.49 9.34 2.19
N ALA A 35 2.73 9.30 1.70
CA ALA A 35 2.97 8.99 0.30
C ALA A 35 2.51 7.57 -0.05
N ALA A 36 2.73 6.60 0.84
CA ALA A 36 2.26 5.23 0.63
C ALA A 36 0.73 5.17 0.59
N GLU A 37 0.07 5.89 1.50
CA GLU A 37 -1.39 5.94 1.52
C GLU A 37 -1.95 6.58 0.26
N MET A 38 -1.32 7.64 -0.23
CA MET A 38 -1.73 8.28 -1.49
C MET A 38 -1.54 7.35 -2.68
N ASP A 39 -0.44 6.62 -2.71
CA ASP A 39 -0.17 5.68 -3.80
C ASP A 39 -1.22 4.58 -3.87
N VAL A 40 -1.54 3.95 -2.74
CA VAL A 40 -2.51 2.87 -2.74
C VAL A 40 -3.92 3.37 -3.03
N ASN A 41 -4.27 4.58 -2.57
CA ASN A 41 -5.56 5.19 -2.88
C ASN A 41 -5.69 5.43 -4.38
N HIS A 42 -4.63 5.89 -5.03
CA HIS A 42 -4.62 6.08 -6.47
C HIS A 42 -4.87 4.77 -7.21
N VAL A 43 -4.23 3.69 -6.78
CA VAL A 43 -4.40 2.37 -7.39
C VAL A 43 -5.82 1.86 -7.21
N VAL A 44 -6.39 2.02 -6.01
CA VAL A 44 -7.75 1.56 -5.71
C VAL A 44 -8.78 2.33 -6.55
N ASN A 45 -8.54 3.62 -6.81
CA ASN A 45 -9.49 4.49 -7.51
C ASN A 45 -9.31 4.48 -9.02
N THR A 46 -8.35 3.77 -9.55
CA THR A 46 -8.22 3.61 -10.99
C THR A 46 -8.81 2.28 -11.45
#